data_8605ab1fb29088dc1110e38c6d799d79
#
_entry.id   8605ab1fb29088dc1110e38c6d799d79
#
_cell.length_a   1.000
_cell.length_b   1.000
_cell.length_c   1.000
_cell.angle_alpha   90.00
_cell.angle_beta   90.00
_cell.angle_gamma   90.00
#
_symmetry.space_group_name_H-M   'P 1'
#
loop_
_entity.id
_entity.type
_entity.pdbx_description
1 polymer ?
#
loop_
_entity_poly.entity_id
_entity_poly.type
_entity_poly.pdbx_seq_one_letter_code
_entity_poly.pdbx_strand_id
1 'polypeptide(L)'
;MKIVKTISEVRAAVKAWRAEGLSVGLVPTMGFLHEGHKSLIDRAVKENDRVVVSDFVNPTQFGPTEDLASYPRDLERDAALCENAGAALLFNPEPSEMYAEDACTFVDMSGLTGELCGKSRPIHFRGVCTVVSKLFHIVAPDRAYFGQKDAQQLSVIPVSYTHLTLPTILLV
;
A
#
# COMPACT_ATOMS: atom_id res chain seq x y z
N MET A 1 -0.87 16.33 9.73
CA MET A 1 -0.35 15.28 8.80
C MET A 1 0.20 15.93 7.52
N LYS A 2 1.24 15.36 6.87
CA LYS A 2 1.75 15.84 5.57
C LYS A 2 1.15 15.01 4.44
N ILE A 3 0.64 15.66 3.38
CA ILE A 3 0.23 15.00 2.13
C ILE A 3 1.34 15.20 1.12
N VAL A 4 1.80 14.11 0.49
CA VAL A 4 2.88 14.12 -0.51
C VAL A 4 2.49 13.33 -1.75
N LYS A 5 3.02 13.73 -2.90
CA LYS A 5 2.71 13.11 -4.19
C LYS A 5 3.90 12.42 -4.84
N THR A 6 5.12 12.67 -4.35
CA THR A 6 6.32 12.11 -4.97
C THR A 6 7.04 11.10 -4.08
N ILE A 7 7.66 10.12 -4.71
CA ILE A 7 8.50 9.11 -4.04
C ILE A 7 9.66 9.79 -3.28
N SER A 8 10.23 10.84 -3.86
CA SER A 8 11.33 11.59 -3.24
C SER A 8 10.93 12.23 -1.92
N GLU A 9 9.72 12.78 -1.81
CA GLU A 9 9.20 13.35 -0.56
C GLU A 9 8.99 12.29 0.52
N VAL A 10 8.42 11.12 0.15
CA VAL A 10 8.27 10.00 1.08
C VAL A 10 9.63 9.56 1.61
N ARG A 11 10.60 9.32 0.72
CA ARG A 11 11.96 8.88 1.09
C ARG A 11 12.67 9.91 1.97
N ALA A 12 12.51 11.20 1.68
CA ALA A 12 13.09 12.26 2.50
C ALA A 12 12.51 12.27 3.92
N ALA A 13 11.18 12.14 4.06
CA ALA A 13 10.52 12.06 5.35
C ALA A 13 10.98 10.83 6.15
N VAL A 14 10.94 9.65 5.52
CA VAL A 14 11.36 8.40 6.16
C VAL A 14 12.84 8.43 6.57
N LYS A 15 13.70 8.97 5.72
CA LYS A 15 15.14 9.13 6.03
C LYS A 15 15.36 10.01 7.27
N ALA A 16 14.60 11.11 7.39
CA ALA A 16 14.67 11.98 8.57
C ALA A 16 14.22 11.23 9.84
N TRP A 17 13.09 10.51 9.79
CA TRP A 17 12.61 9.72 10.92
C TRP A 17 13.58 8.61 11.33
N ARG A 18 14.20 7.93 10.36
CA ARG A 18 15.23 6.92 10.64
C ARG A 18 16.47 7.51 11.31
N ALA A 19 16.88 8.72 10.94
CA ALA A 19 18.00 9.41 11.58
C ALA A 19 17.71 9.77 13.04
N GLU A 20 16.42 9.91 13.41
CA GLU A 20 15.95 10.09 14.78
C GLU A 20 15.72 8.75 15.54
N GLY A 21 15.95 7.61 14.87
CA GLY A 21 15.73 6.28 15.46
C GLY A 21 14.27 5.84 15.53
N LEU A 22 13.38 6.51 14.78
CA LEU A 22 11.93 6.25 14.82
C LEU A 22 11.53 5.06 13.94
N SER A 23 10.61 4.26 14.44
CA SER A 23 9.96 3.17 13.71
C SER A 23 8.90 3.69 12.73
N VAL A 24 8.74 3.01 11.59
CA VAL A 24 7.81 3.41 10.52
C VAL A 24 6.84 2.28 10.20
N GLY A 25 5.55 2.54 10.36
CA GLY A 25 4.46 1.68 9.88
C GLY A 25 3.96 2.11 8.50
N LEU A 26 3.48 1.15 7.72
CA LEU A 26 2.84 1.38 6.41
C LEU A 26 1.45 0.77 6.36
N VAL A 27 0.47 1.54 5.92
CA VAL A 27 -0.90 1.07 5.63
C VAL A 27 -1.19 1.31 4.14
N PRO A 28 -1.05 0.28 3.28
CA PRO A 28 -1.38 0.39 1.87
C PRO A 28 -2.89 0.41 1.65
N THR A 29 -3.39 1.42 0.93
CA THR A 29 -4.80 1.52 0.53
C THR A 29 -4.95 2.04 -0.90
N MET A 30 -6.14 1.92 -1.45
CA MET A 30 -6.52 2.52 -2.72
C MET A 30 -7.40 3.78 -2.56
N GLY A 31 -7.46 4.34 -1.36
CA GLY A 31 -8.36 5.45 -1.06
C GLY A 31 -9.81 5.04 -0.80
N PHE A 32 -10.70 6.03 -0.73
CA PHE A 32 -12.09 5.90 -0.33
C PHE A 32 -12.23 5.17 1.01
N LEU A 33 -11.51 5.69 2.00
CA LEU A 33 -11.30 5.05 3.29
C LEU A 33 -12.61 4.91 4.07
N HIS A 34 -12.68 3.86 4.88
CA HIS A 34 -13.80 3.56 5.77
C HIS A 34 -13.27 3.06 7.13
N GLU A 35 -14.17 2.77 8.08
CA GLU A 35 -13.80 2.35 9.45
C GLU A 35 -12.83 1.15 9.50
N GLY A 36 -12.94 0.22 8.55
CA GLY A 36 -11.98 -0.89 8.44
C GLY A 36 -10.55 -0.41 8.15
N HIS A 37 -10.37 0.56 7.25
CA HIS A 37 -9.07 1.17 7.02
C HIS A 37 -8.61 2.00 8.24
N LYS A 38 -9.54 2.72 8.89
CA LYS A 38 -9.23 3.45 10.11
C LYS A 38 -8.68 2.54 11.20
N SER A 39 -9.27 1.34 11.40
CA SER A 39 -8.78 0.40 12.40
C SER A 39 -7.34 -0.08 12.14
N LEU A 40 -6.95 -0.22 10.87
CA LEU A 40 -5.56 -0.53 10.50
C LEU A 40 -4.62 0.63 10.81
N ILE A 41 -5.05 1.87 10.53
CA ILE A 41 -4.26 3.08 10.83
C ILE A 41 -4.11 3.25 12.35
N ASP A 42 -5.19 3.12 13.12
CA ASP A 42 -5.18 3.20 14.58
C ASP A 42 -4.21 2.15 15.17
N ARG A 43 -4.22 0.93 14.63
CA ARG A 43 -3.29 -0.13 15.04
C ARG A 43 -1.85 0.21 14.69
N ALA A 44 -1.61 0.72 13.47
CA ALA A 44 -0.29 1.11 13.02
C ALA A 44 0.29 2.24 13.88
N VAL A 45 -0.51 3.25 14.20
CA VAL A 45 -0.13 4.40 15.04
C VAL A 45 0.19 3.96 16.48
N LYS A 46 -0.51 2.96 17.00
CA LYS A 46 -0.23 2.42 18.34
C LYS A 46 1.09 1.65 18.40
N GLU A 47 1.54 1.07 17.30
CA GLU A 47 2.67 0.15 17.25
C GLU A 47 3.94 0.74 16.60
N ASN A 48 3.87 1.95 16.06
CA ASN A 48 5.00 2.63 15.43
C ASN A 48 5.03 4.12 15.77
N ASP A 49 6.22 4.72 15.71
CA ASP A 49 6.41 6.15 15.99
C ASP A 49 5.89 7.04 14.86
N ARG A 50 5.92 6.55 13.63
CA ARG A 50 5.44 7.23 12.42
C ARG A 50 4.68 6.26 11.54
N VAL A 51 3.59 6.74 10.93
CA VAL A 51 2.78 5.94 10.01
C VAL A 51 2.64 6.66 8.68
N VAL A 52 2.95 5.93 7.61
CA VAL A 52 2.66 6.29 6.23
C VAL A 52 1.41 5.54 5.79
N VAL A 53 0.42 6.26 5.30
CA VAL A 53 -0.73 5.68 4.59
C VAL A 53 -0.53 5.93 3.10
N SER A 54 -0.66 4.92 2.25
CA SER A 54 -0.76 5.17 0.81
C SER A 54 -2.21 5.22 0.39
N ASP A 55 -2.56 6.22 -0.39
CA ASP A 55 -3.84 6.39 -1.06
C ASP A 55 -3.57 6.41 -2.56
N PHE A 56 -3.58 5.21 -3.17
CA PHE A 56 -3.21 5.05 -4.57
C PHE A 56 -4.06 4.01 -5.27
N VAL A 57 -4.92 4.46 -6.17
CA VAL A 57 -5.71 3.58 -7.06
C VAL A 57 -4.77 3.00 -8.11
N ASN A 58 -4.28 1.78 -7.86
CA ASN A 58 -3.27 1.13 -8.69
C ASN A 58 -3.87 0.63 -10.01
N PRO A 59 -3.53 1.23 -11.17
CA PRO A 59 -4.14 0.84 -12.44
C PRO A 59 -3.76 -0.58 -12.88
N THR A 60 -2.60 -1.10 -12.47
CA THR A 60 -2.09 -2.39 -12.96
C THR A 60 -2.81 -3.61 -12.38
N GLN A 61 -3.66 -3.42 -11.36
CA GLN A 61 -4.45 -4.51 -10.78
C GLN A 61 -5.89 -4.58 -11.33
N PHE A 62 -6.26 -3.68 -12.24
CA PHE A 62 -7.57 -3.68 -12.90
C PHE A 62 -7.47 -4.33 -14.28
N GLY A 63 -8.39 -5.26 -14.54
CA GLY A 63 -8.51 -5.91 -15.85
C GLY A 63 -9.16 -4.98 -16.90
N PRO A 64 -9.07 -5.34 -18.19
CA PRO A 64 -9.66 -4.53 -19.27
C PRO A 64 -11.17 -4.33 -19.17
N THR A 65 -11.86 -5.19 -18.44
CA THR A 65 -13.31 -5.14 -18.22
C THR A 65 -13.70 -4.53 -16.86
N GLU A 66 -12.72 -4.16 -16.05
CA GLU A 66 -12.94 -3.54 -14.74
C GLU A 66 -12.89 -2.02 -14.89
N ASP A 67 -13.86 -1.34 -14.30
CA ASP A 67 -13.99 0.11 -14.42
C ASP A 67 -13.08 0.84 -13.40
N LEU A 68 -11.85 1.07 -13.80
CA LEU A 68 -10.89 1.89 -13.06
C LEU A 68 -11.35 3.36 -12.95
N ALA A 69 -12.08 3.85 -13.96
CA ALA A 69 -12.50 5.25 -14.01
C ALA A 69 -13.59 5.56 -12.97
N SER A 70 -14.47 4.60 -12.69
CA SER A 70 -15.54 4.75 -11.69
C SER A 70 -15.08 4.45 -10.26
N TYR A 71 -13.82 4.02 -10.06
CA TYR A 71 -13.32 3.76 -8.70
C TYR A 71 -13.39 5.04 -7.86
N PRO A 72 -14.08 5.02 -6.70
CA PRO A 72 -14.36 6.22 -5.93
C PRO A 72 -13.07 6.84 -5.37
N ARG A 73 -13.00 8.17 -5.41
CA ARG A 73 -11.86 8.96 -4.91
C ARG A 73 -12.39 10.16 -4.14
N ASP A 74 -11.89 10.37 -2.93
CA ASP A 74 -12.22 11.51 -2.08
C ASP A 74 -11.03 11.83 -1.19
N LEU A 75 -10.03 12.49 -1.76
CA LEU A 75 -8.77 12.78 -1.06
C LEU A 75 -8.98 13.66 0.19
N GLU A 76 -9.92 14.59 0.17
CA GLU A 76 -10.17 15.47 1.33
C GLU A 76 -10.71 14.68 2.53
N ARG A 77 -11.68 13.80 2.28
CA ARG A 77 -12.24 12.90 3.28
C ARG A 77 -11.20 11.90 3.79
N ASP A 78 -10.42 11.31 2.90
CA ASP A 78 -9.39 10.33 3.24
C ASP A 78 -8.26 10.98 4.04
N ALA A 79 -7.84 12.19 3.68
CA ALA A 79 -6.87 12.96 4.42
C ALA A 79 -7.37 13.30 5.83
N ALA A 80 -8.62 13.74 5.96
CA ALA A 80 -9.21 14.03 7.27
C ALA A 80 -9.28 12.77 8.16
N LEU A 81 -9.65 11.61 7.59
CA LEU A 81 -9.66 10.35 8.32
C LEU A 81 -8.26 9.94 8.79
N CYS A 82 -7.26 10.03 7.90
CA CYS A 82 -5.87 9.70 8.22
C CYS A 82 -5.30 10.63 9.30
N GLU A 83 -5.57 11.93 9.22
CA GLU A 83 -5.12 12.91 10.21
C GLU A 83 -5.75 12.67 11.58
N ASN A 84 -7.06 12.43 11.62
CA ASN A 84 -7.77 12.11 12.85
C ASN A 84 -7.31 10.79 13.49
N ALA A 85 -6.89 9.82 12.69
CA ALA A 85 -6.32 8.57 13.17
C ALA A 85 -4.84 8.70 13.58
N GLY A 86 -4.18 9.85 13.36
CA GLY A 86 -2.81 10.11 13.79
C GLY A 86 -1.72 9.69 12.79
N ALA A 87 -2.06 9.44 11.53
CA ALA A 87 -1.06 9.19 10.50
C ALA A 87 -0.09 10.38 10.35
N ALA A 88 1.18 10.11 10.14
CA ALA A 88 2.20 11.14 9.96
C ALA A 88 2.27 11.66 8.52
N LEU A 89 2.00 10.78 7.54
CA LEU A 89 2.13 11.09 6.13
C LEU A 89 1.07 10.32 5.31
N LEU A 90 0.42 11.03 4.38
CA LEU A 90 -0.43 10.45 3.34
C LEU A 90 0.29 10.55 2.00
N PHE A 91 0.58 9.42 1.38
CA PHE A 91 1.19 9.32 0.05
C PHE A 91 0.11 9.07 -1.00
N ASN A 92 -0.18 10.11 -1.81
CA ASN A 92 -1.18 10.07 -2.88
C ASN A 92 -0.51 10.42 -4.22
N PRO A 93 0.23 9.47 -4.82
CA PRO A 93 0.94 9.69 -6.08
C PRO A 93 0.01 9.62 -7.29
N GLU A 94 0.43 10.29 -8.37
CA GLU A 94 -0.12 10.04 -9.71
C GLU A 94 0.41 8.70 -10.27
N PRO A 95 -0.32 8.04 -11.18
CA PRO A 95 0.15 6.79 -11.80
C PRO A 95 1.54 6.89 -12.46
N SER A 96 1.86 8.03 -13.08
CA SER A 96 3.16 8.28 -13.70
C SER A 96 4.33 8.36 -12.70
N GLU A 97 4.08 8.69 -11.44
CA GLU A 97 5.09 8.65 -10.39
C GLU A 97 5.42 7.19 -9.99
N MET A 98 4.40 6.32 -10.00
CA MET A 98 4.56 4.91 -9.64
C MET A 98 5.03 4.05 -10.83
N TYR A 99 4.67 4.38 -12.05
CA TYR A 99 4.98 3.62 -13.25
C TYR A 99 5.43 4.56 -14.36
N ALA A 100 6.71 4.46 -14.75
CA ALA A 100 7.22 5.14 -15.93
C ALA A 100 6.55 4.57 -17.19
N GLU A 101 6.56 5.32 -18.30
CA GLU A 101 5.94 4.89 -19.56
C GLU A 101 6.54 3.59 -20.12
N ASP A 102 7.82 3.35 -19.85
CA ASP A 102 8.57 2.16 -20.26
C ASP A 102 8.65 1.07 -19.15
N ALA A 103 7.83 1.17 -18.12
CA ALA A 103 7.84 0.21 -17.00
C ALA A 103 7.53 -1.21 -17.49
N CYS A 104 8.52 -2.09 -17.40
CA CYS A 104 8.45 -3.49 -17.85
C CYS A 104 8.77 -4.51 -16.75
N THR A 105 8.98 -4.04 -15.51
CA THR A 105 9.30 -4.91 -14.37
C THR A 105 8.05 -5.13 -13.50
N PHE A 106 7.75 -6.40 -13.24
CA PHE A 106 6.61 -6.81 -12.44
C PHE A 106 7.03 -7.84 -11.40
N VAL A 107 6.29 -7.89 -10.28
CA VAL A 107 6.36 -8.98 -9.32
C VAL A 107 5.14 -9.86 -9.55
N ASP A 108 5.37 -11.11 -9.90
CA ASP A 108 4.31 -12.07 -10.17
C ASP A 108 4.48 -13.31 -9.28
N MET A 109 3.39 -14.01 -9.03
CA MET A 109 3.36 -15.23 -8.25
C MET A 109 2.47 -16.26 -8.93
N SER A 110 2.92 -17.51 -8.96
CA SER A 110 2.16 -18.66 -9.47
C SER A 110 1.56 -19.47 -8.31
N GLY A 111 0.63 -20.35 -8.62
CA GLY A 111 -0.01 -21.23 -7.64
C GLY A 111 -1.15 -20.51 -6.90
N LEU A 112 -0.87 -19.89 -5.77
CA LEU A 112 -1.89 -19.22 -4.93
C LEU A 112 -2.73 -18.18 -5.69
N THR A 113 -2.17 -17.56 -6.71
CA THR A 113 -2.84 -16.54 -7.52
C THR A 113 -3.73 -17.11 -8.63
N GLY A 114 -3.68 -18.42 -8.87
CA GLY A 114 -4.52 -19.10 -9.86
C GLY A 114 -5.90 -19.51 -9.36
N GLU A 115 -6.19 -19.35 -8.07
CA GLU A 115 -7.43 -19.77 -7.43
C GLU A 115 -8.28 -18.57 -6.97
N LEU A 116 -9.54 -18.85 -6.56
CA LEU A 116 -10.47 -17.86 -6.02
C LEU A 116 -10.55 -16.57 -6.88
N CYS A 117 -10.27 -15.41 -6.27
CA CYS A 117 -10.28 -14.11 -6.97
C CYS A 117 -9.28 -14.05 -8.13
N GLY A 118 -8.12 -14.69 -8.00
CA GLY A 118 -7.12 -14.71 -9.06
C GLY A 118 -7.57 -15.47 -10.29
N LYS A 119 -8.43 -16.48 -10.16
CA LYS A 119 -9.02 -17.20 -11.29
C LYS A 119 -9.95 -16.32 -12.11
N SER A 120 -10.75 -15.47 -11.46
CA SER A 120 -11.65 -14.52 -12.13
C SER A 120 -10.96 -13.22 -12.58
N ARG A 121 -9.82 -12.90 -11.99
CA ARG A 121 -9.05 -11.68 -12.22
C ARG A 121 -7.55 -11.99 -12.45
N PRO A 122 -7.18 -12.56 -13.60
CA PRO A 122 -5.83 -13.15 -13.81
C PRO A 122 -4.66 -12.17 -13.61
N ILE A 123 -4.85 -10.87 -13.87
CA ILE A 123 -3.79 -9.87 -13.73
C ILE A 123 -3.79 -9.18 -12.36
N HIS A 124 -4.85 -9.38 -11.56
CA HIS A 124 -5.04 -8.66 -10.31
C HIS A 124 -3.86 -8.81 -9.35
N PHE A 125 -3.49 -10.04 -9.01
CA PHE A 125 -2.43 -10.28 -8.03
C PHE A 125 -1.04 -9.89 -8.52
N ARG A 126 -0.78 -9.98 -9.82
CA ARG A 126 0.45 -9.41 -10.41
C ARG A 126 0.51 -7.90 -10.15
N GLY A 127 -0.60 -7.19 -10.35
CA GLY A 127 -0.70 -5.76 -10.02
C GLY A 127 -0.51 -5.49 -8.51
N VAL A 128 -1.18 -6.28 -7.65
CA VAL A 128 -1.06 -6.15 -6.19
C VAL A 128 0.37 -6.41 -5.72
N CYS A 129 1.00 -7.51 -6.11
CA CYS A 129 2.37 -7.83 -5.72
C CYS A 129 3.34 -6.75 -6.18
N THR A 130 3.16 -6.24 -7.40
CA THR A 130 4.01 -5.18 -7.95
C THR A 130 3.90 -3.88 -7.16
N VAL A 131 2.68 -3.40 -6.91
CA VAL A 131 2.49 -2.13 -6.17
C VAL A 131 2.93 -2.23 -4.73
N VAL A 132 2.63 -3.34 -4.05
CA VAL A 132 3.05 -3.56 -2.66
C VAL A 132 4.58 -3.61 -2.57
N SER A 133 5.25 -4.33 -3.47
CA SER A 133 6.72 -4.34 -3.53
C SER A 133 7.30 -2.94 -3.75
N LYS A 134 6.72 -2.14 -4.65
CA LYS A 134 7.13 -0.73 -4.83
C LYS A 134 6.96 0.08 -3.55
N LEU A 135 5.80 0.01 -2.90
CA LEU A 135 5.54 0.75 -1.66
C LEU A 135 6.52 0.34 -0.55
N PHE A 136 6.84 -0.92 -0.44
CA PHE A 136 7.82 -1.41 0.52
C PHE A 136 9.22 -0.86 0.26
N HIS A 137 9.66 -0.78 -1.01
CA HIS A 137 10.95 -0.19 -1.36
C HIS A 137 10.97 1.36 -1.27
N ILE A 138 9.81 2.00 -1.36
CA ILE A 138 9.68 3.45 -1.20
C ILE A 138 9.75 3.83 0.28
N VAL A 139 8.97 3.14 1.12
CA VAL A 139 8.80 3.47 2.54
C VAL A 139 9.79 2.73 3.43
N ALA A 140 10.25 1.53 3.03
CA ALA A 140 11.08 0.64 3.85
C ALA A 140 10.52 0.50 5.29
N PRO A 141 9.26 0.08 5.48
CA PRO A 141 8.61 0.09 6.77
C PRO A 141 9.14 -1.00 7.70
N ASP A 142 9.04 -0.80 9.02
CA ASP A 142 9.27 -1.85 10.01
C ASP A 142 8.10 -2.82 10.08
N ARG A 143 6.88 -2.31 9.85
CA ARG A 143 5.64 -3.08 9.84
C ARG A 143 4.70 -2.55 8.77
N ALA A 144 3.96 -3.48 8.13
CA ALA A 144 2.89 -3.14 7.19
C ALA A 144 1.58 -3.80 7.63
N TYR A 145 0.46 -3.11 7.42
CA TYR A 145 -0.85 -3.50 7.94
C TYR A 145 -1.83 -3.71 6.79
N PHE A 146 -2.45 -4.89 6.74
CA PHE A 146 -3.40 -5.30 5.72
C PHE A 146 -4.66 -5.86 6.36
N GLY A 147 -5.82 -5.57 5.76
CA GLY A 147 -7.12 -6.03 6.27
C GLY A 147 -7.38 -7.51 6.00
N GLN A 148 -7.93 -8.23 6.96
CA GLN A 148 -8.28 -9.67 6.84
C GLN A 148 -9.43 -9.93 5.86
N LYS A 149 -10.18 -8.91 5.45
CA LYS A 149 -11.29 -9.04 4.51
C LYS A 149 -10.85 -9.72 3.20
N ASP A 150 -9.67 -9.39 2.72
CA ASP A 150 -9.12 -9.94 1.48
C ASP A 150 -8.21 -11.15 1.78
N ALA A 151 -8.81 -12.27 2.24
CA ALA A 151 -8.11 -13.45 2.74
C ALA A 151 -7.06 -14.01 1.75
N GLN A 152 -7.35 -13.99 0.44
CA GLN A 152 -6.38 -14.42 -0.57
C GLN A 152 -5.20 -13.45 -0.66
N GLN A 153 -5.44 -12.15 -0.59
CA GLN A 153 -4.37 -11.14 -0.53
C GLN A 153 -3.47 -11.34 0.69
N LEU A 154 -4.06 -11.70 1.84
CA LEU A 154 -3.31 -12.03 3.06
C LEU A 154 -2.36 -13.22 2.88
N SER A 155 -2.74 -14.19 2.05
CA SER A 155 -1.88 -15.35 1.76
C SER A 155 -0.82 -15.00 0.72
N VAL A 156 -1.16 -14.17 -0.28
CA VAL A 156 -0.31 -13.81 -1.41
C VAL A 156 0.80 -12.83 -0.99
N ILE A 157 0.48 -11.78 -0.24
CA ILE A 157 1.46 -10.74 0.12
C ILE A 157 2.64 -11.29 0.93
N PRO A 158 2.47 -12.05 2.03
CA PRO A 158 3.61 -12.59 2.77
C PRO A 158 4.51 -13.46 1.90
N VAL A 159 3.94 -14.33 1.07
CA VAL A 159 4.74 -15.23 0.21
C VAL A 159 5.49 -14.44 -0.85
N SER A 160 4.86 -13.48 -1.53
CA SER A 160 5.52 -12.65 -2.53
C SER A 160 6.70 -11.85 -1.95
N TYR A 161 6.67 -11.62 -0.64
CA TYR A 161 7.56 -10.70 0.04
C TYR A 161 8.66 -11.39 0.87
N THR A 162 8.41 -12.57 1.44
CA THR A 162 9.41 -13.33 2.23
C THR A 162 10.64 -13.69 1.41
N HIS A 163 10.52 -13.76 0.10
CA HIS A 163 11.67 -13.96 -0.81
C HIS A 163 12.44 -12.69 -1.13
N LEU A 164 11.95 -11.51 -0.74
CA LEU A 164 12.56 -10.21 -1.03
C LEU A 164 13.26 -9.57 0.19
N THR A 165 13.44 -10.30 1.27
CA THR A 165 14.16 -9.93 2.50
C THR A 165 13.75 -8.60 3.12
N LEU A 166 12.62 -8.55 3.82
CA LEU A 166 12.27 -7.42 4.69
C LEU A 166 11.68 -7.90 6.02
N PRO A 167 11.81 -7.08 7.10
CA PRO A 167 11.29 -7.44 8.41
C PRO A 167 9.77 -7.42 8.45
N THR A 168 9.25 -8.12 9.35
CA THR A 168 7.89 -8.41 9.80
C THR A 168 6.72 -7.70 9.11
N ILE A 169 5.89 -8.45 8.38
CA ILE A 169 4.52 -8.06 8.00
C ILE A 169 3.59 -8.46 9.13
N LEU A 170 2.86 -7.51 9.71
CA LEU A 170 1.74 -7.76 10.60
C LEU A 170 0.44 -7.71 9.81
N LEU A 171 -0.28 -8.83 9.82
CA LEU A 171 -1.61 -8.97 9.26
C LEU A 171 -2.62 -8.74 10.40
N VAL A 172 -3.50 -7.78 10.24
CA VAL A 172 -4.55 -7.45 11.22
C VAL A 172 -5.91 -7.56 10.59
#